data_8e6678d74261b72c22f0d2438a07ab50
#
_entry.id   8e6678d74261b72c22f0d2438a07ab50
#
_cell.length_a   1.000
_cell.length_b   1.000
_cell.length_c   1.000
_cell.angle_alpha   90.00
_cell.angle_beta   90.00
_cell.angle_gamma   90.00
#
_symmetry.space_group_name_H-M   'P 1'
#
loop_
_entity.id
_entity.type
_entity.pdbx_description
1 polymer ?
#
loop_
_entity_poly.entity_id
_entity_poly.type
_entity_poly.pdbx_seq_one_letter_code
_entity_poly.pdbx_strand_id
1 'polypeptide(L)'
;AVNEIINYITDKKYGLVWEEHTEKVDEMLVDNILVFTEVEEKKIISDKKAGINFLLEGDNLHSLNLLEKTHKDKIDVIYIDPPYNTKNKEFIYNDTRIGEDDGYRHSKWLSFMNRRLKIAKKLMSKDGIIFINIDENEVHQLKLLCDEIFNETNYIGEFIWQARAGRGGTTSLISVEHESILCYAKDKDLVNFYMEVNVSSNEKTEQLRQWGQAVYREDRPTMFFPIFHNPKTQVWSLPTETEISMLIEKRDEESIKDCSVKFNDTNLELIIDKYKQEGYNHYLPIIDSKYGRWRRGYNGVQELIDENLLTISKNTVRRIIPGGNVTKTAVSSFLDTTVGTSAVGTKEIKELFNNIKVFDTTKPLNLVSYLINLGTYNKKNAIILDFFAGSGTSGHAVNLLNQKDGGNRRYILCTDNENNICEDITHERLKKIQENLPHNLKYYRTDFIPKTNKEDESIKEQMLETIKTLIELENHIEIDNTNNIIINDEELLRDHLNNALDGINIYITSDIMLSQEE
;
A
#
# COMPACT_ATOMS: atom_id res chain seq x y z
N ALA A 1 -2.02 -15.84 40.28
CA ALA A 1 -2.36 -17.10 39.55
C ALA A 1 -3.86 -17.36 39.53
N VAL A 2 -4.56 -17.59 40.71
CA VAL A 2 -6.01 -17.91 40.71
C VAL A 2 -6.87 -16.74 40.23
N ASN A 3 -6.58 -15.49 40.64
CA ASN A 3 -7.26 -14.30 40.15
C ASN A 3 -6.96 -13.99 38.66
N GLU A 4 -5.79 -14.33 38.17
CA GLU A 4 -5.47 -14.23 36.76
C GLU A 4 -6.26 -15.26 35.93
N ILE A 5 -6.40 -16.49 36.44
CA ILE A 5 -7.23 -17.52 35.79
C ILE A 5 -8.70 -17.12 35.81
N ILE A 6 -9.21 -16.55 36.92
CA ILE A 6 -10.59 -16.06 37.00
C ILE A 6 -10.82 -14.90 36.03
N ASN A 7 -9.88 -13.94 35.93
CA ASN A 7 -9.98 -12.86 34.97
C ASN A 7 -9.90 -13.37 33.51
N TYR A 8 -9.09 -14.38 33.24
CA TYR A 8 -9.01 -15.00 31.89
C TYR A 8 -10.31 -15.72 31.49
N ILE A 9 -11.03 -16.29 32.48
CA ILE A 9 -12.32 -16.99 32.25
C ILE A 9 -13.50 -16.02 32.25
N THR A 10 -13.42 -14.89 32.95
CA THR A 10 -14.52 -13.92 33.09
C THR A 10 -14.44 -12.77 32.09
N ASP A 11 -13.29 -12.49 31.47
CA ASP A 11 -13.19 -11.52 30.41
C ASP A 11 -13.94 -12.05 29.18
N LYS A 12 -15.16 -11.57 29.00
CA LYS A 12 -15.93 -11.79 27.79
C LYS A 12 -15.24 -11.07 26.64
N LYS A 13 -14.39 -11.78 25.91
CA LYS A 13 -13.84 -11.29 24.65
C LYS A 13 -14.95 -11.29 23.61
N TYR A 14 -15.32 -10.11 23.13
CA TYR A 14 -16.10 -9.99 21.90
C TYR A 14 -15.14 -10.10 20.72
N GLY A 15 -15.37 -11.05 19.81
CA GLY A 15 -14.55 -11.25 18.63
C GLY A 15 -14.16 -12.70 18.40
N LEU A 16 -13.12 -12.89 17.62
CA LEU A 16 -12.60 -14.20 17.25
C LEU A 16 -11.80 -14.82 18.40
N VAL A 17 -12.15 -16.04 18.78
CA VAL A 17 -11.40 -16.83 19.77
C VAL A 17 -10.91 -18.11 19.11
N TRP A 18 -9.62 -18.40 19.23
CA TRP A 18 -8.99 -19.61 18.72
C TRP A 18 -7.96 -20.14 19.73
N GLU A 19 -7.59 -21.41 19.59
CA GLU A 19 -6.53 -22.01 20.38
C GLU A 19 -5.17 -21.64 19.80
N GLU A 20 -4.25 -21.16 20.64
CA GLU A 20 -2.86 -20.94 20.24
C GLU A 20 -2.12 -22.28 20.22
N HIS A 21 -1.38 -22.51 19.15
CA HIS A 21 -0.53 -23.69 18.96
C HIS A 21 0.93 -23.25 18.90
N THR A 22 1.79 -23.97 19.61
CA THR A 22 3.26 -23.79 19.51
C THR A 22 3.78 -24.30 18.16
N GLU A 23 4.66 -23.54 17.56
CA GLU A 23 5.37 -23.96 16.34
C GLU A 23 6.75 -24.53 16.71
N LYS A 24 7.30 -25.46 15.90
CA LYS A 24 8.64 -26.00 16.08
C LYS A 24 9.73 -24.93 16.19
N VAL A 25 9.50 -23.81 15.54
CA VAL A 25 10.37 -22.62 15.63
C VAL A 25 10.68 -22.23 17.06
N ASP A 26 9.68 -22.30 17.96
CA ASP A 26 9.88 -21.93 19.37
C ASP A 26 10.80 -22.89 20.09
N GLU A 27 10.66 -24.17 19.79
CA GLU A 27 11.50 -25.21 20.40
C GLU A 27 12.97 -25.03 19.99
N MET A 28 13.22 -24.71 18.71
CA MET A 28 14.58 -24.49 18.21
C MET A 28 15.24 -23.25 18.81
N LEU A 29 14.49 -22.18 19.07
CA LEU A 29 15.02 -20.93 19.65
C LEU A 29 15.40 -21.06 21.13
N VAL A 30 14.96 -22.10 21.84
CA VAL A 30 15.33 -22.35 23.25
C VAL A 30 16.83 -22.60 23.36
N ASP A 31 17.35 -23.46 22.52
CA ASP A 31 18.73 -23.97 22.62
C ASP A 31 19.70 -23.36 21.58
N ASN A 32 19.17 -22.53 20.65
CA ASN A 32 19.94 -21.98 19.55
C ASN A 32 19.77 -20.47 19.43
N ILE A 33 20.79 -19.82 18.84
CA ILE A 33 20.78 -18.44 18.39
C ILE A 33 20.47 -18.46 16.89
N LEU A 34 19.41 -17.79 16.49
CA LEU A 34 19.03 -17.65 15.11
C LEU A 34 19.90 -16.60 14.41
N VAL A 35 20.40 -16.92 13.23
CA VAL A 35 21.31 -16.09 12.43
C VAL A 35 20.96 -16.16 10.94
N PHE A 36 21.56 -15.27 10.15
CA PHE A 36 21.62 -15.38 8.69
C PHE A 36 23.03 -15.77 8.24
N THR A 37 23.11 -16.66 7.27
CA THR A 37 24.33 -17.02 6.57
C THR A 37 24.22 -16.60 5.11
N GLU A 38 25.20 -15.87 4.59
CA GLU A 38 25.23 -15.45 3.18
C GLU A 38 25.58 -16.63 2.26
N VAL A 39 24.88 -16.74 1.13
CA VAL A 39 25.14 -17.69 0.04
C VAL A 39 25.75 -16.92 -1.12
N GLU A 40 27.06 -16.70 -1.08
CA GLU A 40 27.83 -15.82 -1.99
C GLU A 40 27.62 -16.17 -3.47
N GLU A 41 27.51 -17.45 -3.83
CA GLU A 41 27.33 -17.90 -5.21
C GLU A 41 25.98 -17.51 -5.82
N LYS A 42 25.01 -17.12 -4.99
CA LYS A 42 23.68 -16.66 -5.41
C LYS A 42 23.54 -15.14 -5.43
N LYS A 43 24.60 -14.43 -5.13
CA LYS A 43 24.65 -12.97 -5.15
C LYS A 43 24.52 -12.41 -6.58
N ILE A 44 23.74 -11.36 -6.74
CA ILE A 44 23.59 -10.63 -8.00
C ILE A 44 24.03 -9.18 -7.74
N ILE A 45 25.05 -8.72 -8.46
CA ILE A 45 25.53 -7.32 -8.39
C ILE A 45 25.63 -6.77 -9.81
N SER A 46 24.88 -5.71 -10.08
CA SER A 46 24.91 -4.98 -11.34
C SER A 46 25.47 -3.57 -11.22
N ASP A 47 25.25 -2.91 -10.09
CA ASP A 47 25.80 -1.58 -9.81
C ASP A 47 26.25 -1.53 -8.33
N LYS A 48 27.55 -1.35 -8.11
CA LYS A 48 28.11 -1.27 -6.76
C LYS A 48 27.61 -0.08 -5.94
N LYS A 49 27.02 0.93 -6.56
CA LYS A 49 26.47 2.11 -5.88
C LYS A 49 24.96 2.00 -5.61
N ALA A 50 24.27 1.06 -6.24
CA ALA A 50 22.85 0.84 -6.01
C ALA A 50 22.65 0.10 -4.67
N GLY A 51 21.53 0.39 -4.01
CA GLY A 51 21.12 -0.32 -2.80
C GLY A 51 20.92 -1.82 -3.03
N ILE A 52 21.09 -2.60 -1.98
CA ILE A 52 20.97 -4.05 -2.04
C ILE A 52 19.58 -4.50 -1.61
N ASN A 53 19.00 -5.41 -2.36
CA ASN A 53 17.81 -6.16 -2.02
C ASN A 53 18.19 -7.50 -1.38
N PHE A 54 17.25 -8.11 -0.67
CA PHE A 54 17.51 -9.36 0.03
C PHE A 54 16.49 -10.43 -0.30
N LEU A 55 16.97 -11.65 -0.49
CA LEU A 55 16.19 -12.87 -0.53
C LEU A 55 16.61 -13.75 0.65
N LEU A 56 15.66 -14.02 1.55
CA LEU A 56 15.86 -14.74 2.80
C LEU A 56 15.22 -16.12 2.69
N GLU A 57 16.02 -17.15 2.62
CA GLU A 57 15.60 -18.55 2.58
C GLU A 57 15.39 -19.07 4.01
N GLY A 58 14.23 -19.70 4.23
CA GLY A 58 13.87 -20.39 5.46
C GLY A 58 12.47 -20.08 5.93
N ASP A 59 12.10 -20.57 7.10
CA ASP A 59 10.80 -20.25 7.70
C ASP A 59 10.68 -18.74 7.91
N ASN A 60 9.57 -18.19 7.43
CA ASN A 60 9.36 -16.74 7.48
C ASN A 60 9.22 -16.19 8.90
N LEU A 61 8.81 -16.97 9.89
CA LEU A 61 8.79 -16.55 11.29
C LEU A 61 10.23 -16.36 11.84
N HIS A 62 11.18 -17.21 11.42
CA HIS A 62 12.60 -17.03 11.70
C HIS A 62 13.12 -15.72 11.12
N SER A 63 12.88 -15.51 9.82
CA SER A 63 13.28 -14.29 9.12
C SER A 63 12.68 -13.04 9.77
N LEU A 64 11.38 -13.07 10.12
CA LEU A 64 10.69 -11.96 10.78
C LEU A 64 11.29 -11.64 12.16
N ASN A 65 11.67 -12.65 12.96
CA ASN A 65 12.34 -12.44 14.26
C ASN A 65 13.70 -11.74 14.12
N LEU A 66 14.46 -12.05 13.08
CA LEU A 66 15.73 -11.37 12.80
C LEU A 66 15.49 -9.96 12.26
N LEU A 67 14.50 -9.77 11.38
CA LEU A 67 14.10 -8.46 10.87
C LEU A 67 13.59 -7.54 11.97
N GLU A 68 12.97 -8.05 13.04
CA GLU A 68 12.57 -7.21 14.18
C GLU A 68 13.75 -6.49 14.82
N LYS A 69 14.96 -7.04 14.75
CA LYS A 69 16.19 -6.43 15.27
C LYS A 69 16.71 -5.29 14.40
N THR A 70 16.54 -5.40 13.08
CA THR A 70 17.14 -4.49 12.09
C THR A 70 16.12 -3.51 11.46
N HIS A 71 14.87 -3.92 11.30
CA HIS A 71 13.87 -3.20 10.52
C HIS A 71 12.64 -2.75 11.31
N LYS A 72 12.73 -2.69 12.63
CA LYS A 72 11.65 -2.14 13.45
C LYS A 72 11.31 -0.71 13.00
N ASP A 73 10.01 -0.44 12.75
CA ASP A 73 9.47 0.85 12.30
C ASP A 73 10.05 1.38 10.96
N LYS A 74 10.58 0.50 10.08
CA LYS A 74 11.25 0.90 8.83
C LYS A 74 10.53 0.47 7.55
N ILE A 75 9.65 -0.53 7.59
CA ILE A 75 9.01 -1.09 6.40
C ILE A 75 7.82 -0.21 5.96
N ASP A 76 7.89 0.31 4.73
CA ASP A 76 6.84 1.18 4.19
C ASP A 76 5.65 0.41 3.63
N VAL A 77 5.90 -0.71 2.96
CA VAL A 77 4.85 -1.57 2.41
C VAL A 77 5.14 -3.03 2.71
N ILE A 78 4.15 -3.70 3.25
CA ILE A 78 4.12 -5.16 3.32
C ILE A 78 3.09 -5.65 2.30
N TYR A 79 3.50 -6.54 1.42
CA TYR A 79 2.61 -7.25 0.50
C TYR A 79 2.79 -8.74 0.73
N ILE A 80 1.72 -9.46 1.00
CA ILE A 80 1.78 -10.91 1.24
C ILE A 80 0.66 -11.67 0.56
N ASP A 81 0.99 -12.88 0.14
CA ASP A 81 0.08 -13.89 -0.41
C ASP A 81 0.21 -15.19 0.41
N PRO A 82 -0.39 -15.23 1.63
CA PRO A 82 -0.25 -16.38 2.52
C PRO A 82 -0.99 -17.61 1.98
N PRO A 83 -0.75 -18.82 2.51
CA PRO A 83 -1.54 -20.00 2.16
C PRO A 83 -3.01 -19.78 2.53
N TYR A 84 -3.93 -20.08 1.59
CA TYR A 84 -5.36 -19.80 1.73
C TYR A 84 -6.13 -20.82 2.57
N ASN A 85 -5.43 -21.82 3.11
CA ASN A 85 -6.03 -22.90 3.88
C ASN A 85 -7.12 -23.64 3.09
N THR A 86 -6.86 -23.82 1.79
CA THR A 86 -7.77 -24.55 0.90
C THR A 86 -7.84 -26.03 1.30
N LYS A 87 -8.83 -26.74 0.80
CA LYS A 87 -9.00 -28.17 1.09
C LYS A 87 -7.92 -29.08 0.48
N ASN A 88 -7.00 -28.52 -0.30
CA ASN A 88 -6.01 -29.26 -1.11
C ASN A 88 -4.72 -29.63 -0.37
N LYS A 89 -4.66 -29.53 0.96
CA LYS A 89 -3.45 -29.82 1.79
C LYS A 89 -2.23 -28.96 1.44
N GLU A 90 -2.45 -27.73 1.02
CA GLU A 90 -1.39 -26.77 0.66
C GLU A 90 -0.75 -26.14 1.91
N PHE A 91 -1.48 -26.07 3.02
CA PHE A 91 -1.01 -25.49 4.25
C PHE A 91 -0.32 -26.53 5.13
N ILE A 92 0.94 -26.25 5.48
CA ILE A 92 1.75 -27.08 6.38
C ILE A 92 1.85 -26.37 7.73
N TYR A 93 1.54 -27.09 8.78
CA TYR A 93 1.68 -26.62 10.15
C TYR A 93 2.42 -27.68 10.97
N ASN A 94 3.58 -27.34 11.56
CA ASN A 94 4.43 -28.27 12.30
C ASN A 94 4.72 -29.58 11.53
N ASP A 95 5.15 -29.47 10.26
CA ASP A 95 5.41 -30.57 9.31
C ASP A 95 4.18 -31.44 8.98
N THR A 96 3.00 -31.05 9.43
CA THR A 96 1.76 -31.76 9.10
C THR A 96 0.95 -30.97 8.09
N ARG A 97 0.63 -31.60 6.95
CA ARG A 97 -0.26 -31.00 5.96
C ARG A 97 -1.69 -30.97 6.51
N ILE A 98 -2.26 -29.77 6.59
CA ILE A 98 -3.62 -29.56 7.09
C ILE A 98 -4.61 -29.81 5.96
N GLY A 99 -5.55 -30.72 6.18
CA GLY A 99 -6.56 -31.08 5.20
C GLY A 99 -7.99 -30.76 5.63
N GLU A 100 -8.95 -31.11 4.79
CA GLU A 100 -10.39 -30.90 5.02
C GLU A 100 -10.91 -31.60 6.30
N ASP A 101 -10.31 -32.75 6.65
CA ASP A 101 -10.70 -33.55 7.80
C ASP A 101 -10.22 -32.98 9.14
N ASP A 102 -9.41 -31.93 9.14
CA ASP A 102 -8.90 -31.30 10.35
C ASP A 102 -9.93 -30.30 10.91
N GLY A 103 -10.61 -30.70 11.98
CA GLY A 103 -11.61 -29.86 12.66
C GLY A 103 -11.06 -28.55 13.25
N TYR A 104 -9.73 -28.44 13.40
CA TYR A 104 -9.03 -27.26 13.94
C TYR A 104 -8.27 -26.45 12.88
N ARG A 105 -8.50 -26.69 11.60
CA ARG A 105 -7.75 -26.07 10.49
C ARG A 105 -7.73 -24.53 10.57
N HIS A 106 -8.88 -23.91 10.84
CA HIS A 106 -8.99 -22.46 10.97
C HIS A 106 -8.22 -21.93 12.18
N SER A 107 -8.30 -22.63 13.32
CA SER A 107 -7.57 -22.28 14.55
C SER A 107 -6.06 -22.36 14.36
N LYS A 108 -5.56 -23.40 13.72
CA LYS A 108 -4.14 -23.57 13.39
C LYS A 108 -3.67 -22.50 12.43
N TRP A 109 -4.45 -22.19 11.39
CA TRP A 109 -4.13 -21.15 10.42
C TRP A 109 -4.11 -19.75 11.08
N LEU A 110 -5.07 -19.45 11.96
CA LEU A 110 -5.08 -18.21 12.73
C LEU A 110 -3.88 -18.09 13.66
N SER A 111 -3.50 -19.16 14.35
CA SER A 111 -2.31 -19.20 15.19
C SER A 111 -1.04 -18.90 14.39
N PHE A 112 -0.90 -19.54 13.22
CA PHE A 112 0.19 -19.31 12.27
C PHE A 112 0.26 -17.85 11.80
N MET A 113 -0.86 -17.27 11.36
CA MET A 113 -0.92 -15.90 10.86
C MET A 113 -0.75 -14.85 11.97
N ASN A 114 -1.33 -15.09 13.15
CA ASN A 114 -1.28 -14.17 14.29
C ASN A 114 0.15 -13.80 14.68
N ARG A 115 1.01 -14.78 14.78
CA ARG A 115 2.42 -14.58 15.18
C ARG A 115 3.17 -13.72 14.16
N ARG A 116 3.01 -14.04 12.88
CA ARG A 116 3.65 -13.35 11.76
C ARG A 116 3.16 -11.92 11.62
N LEU A 117 1.84 -11.70 11.68
CA LEU A 117 1.24 -10.37 11.57
C LEU A 117 1.57 -9.46 12.76
N LYS A 118 1.70 -10.00 13.99
CA LYS A 118 2.15 -9.23 15.15
C LYS A 118 3.57 -8.68 14.96
N ILE A 119 4.49 -9.47 14.41
CA ILE A 119 5.85 -9.01 14.11
C ILE A 119 5.80 -8.03 12.93
N ALA A 120 5.06 -8.36 11.87
CA ALA A 120 4.90 -7.50 10.70
C ALA A 120 4.45 -6.08 11.10
N LYS A 121 3.48 -5.94 12.01
CA LYS A 121 3.07 -4.64 12.55
C LYS A 121 4.22 -3.85 13.21
N LYS A 122 5.11 -4.53 13.93
CA LYS A 122 6.27 -3.88 14.56
C LYS A 122 7.29 -3.38 13.53
N LEU A 123 7.40 -4.09 12.40
CA LEU A 123 8.30 -3.72 11.31
C LEU A 123 7.80 -2.52 10.51
N MET A 124 6.49 -2.32 10.38
CA MET A 124 5.89 -1.23 9.61
C MET A 124 6.35 0.13 10.11
N SER A 125 6.69 1.03 9.19
CA SER A 125 6.89 2.46 9.45
C SER A 125 5.58 3.10 9.97
N LYS A 126 5.63 4.30 10.51
CA LYS A 126 4.44 4.97 11.09
C LYS A 126 3.29 5.09 10.09
N ASP A 127 3.60 5.38 8.83
CA ASP A 127 2.66 5.48 7.71
C ASP A 127 2.71 4.24 6.79
N GLY A 128 3.24 3.14 7.32
CA GLY A 128 3.34 1.86 6.62
C GLY A 128 1.98 1.22 6.35
N ILE A 129 1.89 0.49 5.24
CA ILE A 129 0.68 -0.18 4.76
C ILE A 129 0.96 -1.67 4.56
N ILE A 130 -0.03 -2.51 4.87
CA ILE A 130 0.00 -3.93 4.56
C ILE A 130 -1.15 -4.31 3.63
N PHE A 131 -0.85 -5.05 2.57
CA PHE A 131 -1.80 -5.70 1.67
C PHE A 131 -1.70 -7.22 1.86
N ILE A 132 -2.84 -7.87 2.11
CA ILE A 132 -2.92 -9.31 2.36
C ILE A 132 -3.91 -9.92 1.39
N ASN A 133 -3.42 -10.73 0.44
CA ASN A 133 -4.30 -11.50 -0.44
C ASN A 133 -4.90 -12.68 0.31
N ILE A 134 -6.16 -12.96 0.03
CA ILE A 134 -6.87 -14.10 0.63
C ILE A 134 -8.12 -14.44 -0.22
N ASP A 135 -8.56 -15.67 -0.17
CA ASP A 135 -9.81 -16.11 -0.79
C ASP A 135 -10.95 -16.26 0.23
N GLU A 136 -12.08 -16.78 -0.22
CA GLU A 136 -13.29 -16.99 0.58
C GLU A 136 -13.12 -17.98 1.74
N ASN A 137 -12.04 -18.79 1.77
CA ASN A 137 -11.85 -19.77 2.84
C ASN A 137 -11.52 -19.12 4.18
N GLU A 138 -10.71 -18.05 4.20
CA GLU A 138 -10.22 -17.44 5.43
C GLU A 138 -10.38 -15.90 5.51
N VAL A 139 -10.98 -15.24 4.51
CA VAL A 139 -11.10 -13.77 4.50
C VAL A 139 -11.78 -13.21 5.74
N HIS A 140 -12.82 -13.86 6.24
CA HIS A 140 -13.58 -13.38 7.39
C HIS A 140 -12.79 -13.53 8.69
N GLN A 141 -12.12 -14.67 8.88
CA GLN A 141 -11.26 -14.96 10.01
C GLN A 141 -10.05 -14.02 10.02
N LEU A 142 -9.42 -13.85 8.87
CA LEU A 142 -8.29 -12.93 8.70
C LEU A 142 -8.68 -11.49 9.00
N LYS A 143 -9.86 -11.04 8.53
CA LYS A 143 -10.35 -9.68 8.82
C LYS A 143 -10.46 -9.43 10.32
N LEU A 144 -11.06 -10.36 11.07
CA LEU A 144 -11.19 -10.24 12.51
C LEU A 144 -9.83 -10.28 13.23
N LEU A 145 -8.92 -11.14 12.78
CA LEU A 145 -7.55 -11.19 13.29
C LEU A 145 -6.80 -9.88 13.04
N CYS A 146 -6.92 -9.32 11.85
CA CYS A 146 -6.29 -8.05 11.51
C CYS A 146 -6.88 -6.87 12.30
N ASP A 147 -8.19 -6.87 12.57
CA ASP A 147 -8.83 -5.86 13.43
C ASP A 147 -8.27 -5.89 14.86
N GLU A 148 -8.00 -7.09 15.40
CA GLU A 148 -7.36 -7.23 16.70
C GLU A 148 -5.90 -6.74 16.68
N ILE A 149 -5.14 -7.11 15.66
CA ILE A 149 -3.71 -6.78 15.58
C ILE A 149 -3.48 -5.31 15.22
N PHE A 150 -4.10 -4.81 14.15
CA PHE A 150 -3.85 -3.47 13.59
C PHE A 150 -4.77 -2.39 14.15
N ASN A 151 -5.84 -2.75 14.83
CA ASN A 151 -7.04 -2.01 15.21
C ASN A 151 -7.98 -1.75 14.00
N GLU A 152 -9.29 -1.91 14.23
CA GLU A 152 -10.32 -1.67 13.22
C GLU A 152 -10.26 -0.24 12.63
N THR A 153 -9.89 0.75 13.44
CA THR A 153 -9.73 2.15 13.00
C THR A 153 -8.67 2.33 11.92
N ASN A 154 -7.69 1.43 11.85
CA ASN A 154 -6.61 1.45 10.87
C ASN A 154 -6.93 0.64 9.60
N TYR A 155 -8.13 0.09 9.50
CA TYR A 155 -8.61 -0.52 8.27
C TYR A 155 -8.77 0.53 7.18
N ILE A 156 -8.05 0.37 6.06
CA ILE A 156 -8.16 1.24 4.90
C ILE A 156 -9.33 0.79 4.03
N GLY A 157 -9.40 -0.50 3.73
CA GLY A 157 -10.44 -1.08 2.90
C GLY A 157 -10.10 -2.49 2.43
N GLU A 158 -11.02 -3.06 1.65
CA GLU A 158 -10.86 -4.32 0.95
C GLU A 158 -10.90 -4.05 -0.55
N PHE A 159 -9.93 -4.60 -1.28
CA PHE A 159 -10.00 -4.68 -2.73
C PHE A 159 -10.57 -6.03 -3.13
N ILE A 160 -11.54 -6.00 -4.02
CA ILE A 160 -12.08 -7.17 -4.70
C ILE A 160 -11.37 -7.29 -6.04
N TRP A 161 -10.44 -8.23 -6.13
CA TRP A 161 -9.69 -8.47 -7.35
C TRP A 161 -10.36 -9.55 -8.19
N GLN A 162 -10.69 -9.22 -9.44
CA GLN A 162 -11.21 -10.19 -10.41
C GLN A 162 -10.09 -11.11 -10.87
N ALA A 163 -9.91 -12.23 -10.14
CA ALA A 163 -8.84 -13.19 -10.37
C ALA A 163 -9.08 -14.07 -11.62
N ARG A 164 -10.33 -14.20 -12.07
CA ARG A 164 -10.73 -15.02 -13.23
C ARG A 164 -11.56 -14.21 -14.21
N ALA A 165 -11.29 -14.38 -15.51
CA ALA A 165 -11.97 -13.63 -16.58
C ALA A 165 -13.33 -14.20 -17.00
N GLY A 166 -13.81 -15.25 -16.37
CA GLY A 166 -15.08 -15.86 -16.74
C GLY A 166 -15.47 -17.05 -15.86
N ARG A 167 -16.70 -17.47 -16.02
CA ARG A 167 -17.27 -18.59 -15.25
C ARG A 167 -16.61 -19.91 -15.64
N GLY A 168 -16.03 -20.61 -14.67
CA GLY A 168 -15.61 -21.99 -14.85
C GLY A 168 -16.80 -22.93 -15.04
N GLY A 169 -16.64 -24.01 -15.82
CA GLY A 169 -17.62 -25.10 -15.86
C GLY A 169 -17.69 -25.77 -14.49
N THR A 170 -18.87 -25.88 -13.85
CA THR A 170 -18.91 -26.00 -12.40
C THR A 170 -19.77 -27.13 -11.90
N THR A 171 -19.25 -27.78 -10.88
CA THR A 171 -20.00 -28.53 -9.87
C THR A 171 -20.47 -27.62 -8.69
N SER A 172 -20.01 -26.38 -8.59
CA SER A 172 -20.39 -25.44 -7.53
C SER A 172 -21.62 -24.61 -7.90
N LEU A 173 -22.45 -24.28 -6.92
CA LEU A 173 -23.67 -23.48 -7.11
C LEU A 173 -23.36 -22.02 -7.49
N ILE A 174 -22.22 -21.49 -7.02
CA ILE A 174 -21.75 -20.14 -7.30
C ILE A 174 -20.31 -20.22 -7.82
N SER A 175 -20.05 -19.58 -8.96
CA SER A 175 -18.68 -19.44 -9.49
C SER A 175 -18.01 -18.24 -8.81
N VAL A 176 -17.01 -18.48 -7.99
CA VAL A 176 -16.20 -17.42 -7.37
C VAL A 176 -15.15 -16.98 -8.39
N GLU A 177 -15.23 -15.71 -8.82
CA GLU A 177 -14.37 -15.13 -9.85
C GLU A 177 -13.36 -14.13 -9.26
N HIS A 178 -13.40 -13.89 -7.95
CA HIS A 178 -12.58 -12.89 -7.26
C HIS A 178 -11.82 -13.46 -6.09
N GLU A 179 -10.82 -12.72 -5.69
CA GLU A 179 -10.12 -12.87 -4.42
C GLU A 179 -10.17 -11.52 -3.68
N SER A 180 -10.01 -11.55 -2.37
CA SER A 180 -9.99 -10.36 -1.51
C SER A 180 -8.55 -9.94 -1.22
N ILE A 181 -8.31 -8.63 -1.13
CA ILE A 181 -7.05 -8.07 -0.66
C ILE A 181 -7.36 -7.12 0.49
N LEU A 182 -7.08 -7.55 1.70
CA LEU A 182 -7.28 -6.71 2.88
C LEU A 182 -6.16 -5.68 2.98
N CYS A 183 -6.52 -4.43 3.27
CA CYS A 183 -5.58 -3.32 3.38
C CYS A 183 -5.69 -2.64 4.74
N TYR A 184 -4.59 -2.61 5.49
CA TYR A 184 -4.45 -1.93 6.77
C TYR A 184 -3.26 -0.99 6.78
N ALA A 185 -3.36 0.08 7.55
CA ALA A 185 -2.24 0.93 7.90
C ALA A 185 -1.71 0.63 9.31
N LYS A 186 -0.50 1.04 9.61
CA LYS A 186 -0.05 1.13 11.00
C LYS A 186 -0.75 2.29 11.72
N ASP A 187 -0.86 3.44 11.05
CA ASP A 187 -1.63 4.60 11.45
C ASP A 187 -2.30 5.22 10.20
N LYS A 188 -3.63 5.05 10.10
CA LYS A 188 -4.40 5.47 8.92
C LYS A 188 -4.37 6.97 8.69
N ASP A 189 -4.25 7.76 9.74
CA ASP A 189 -4.27 9.24 9.64
C ASP A 189 -3.00 9.79 8.98
N LEU A 190 -1.92 9.00 8.93
CA LEU A 190 -0.66 9.36 8.30
C LEU A 190 -0.56 8.90 6.83
N VAL A 191 -1.50 8.06 6.38
CA VAL A 191 -1.44 7.45 5.04
C VAL A 191 -1.98 8.39 3.96
N ASN A 192 -1.23 8.54 2.89
CA ASN A 192 -1.67 9.19 1.66
C ASN A 192 -1.96 8.13 0.58
N PHE A 193 -3.24 7.88 0.34
CA PHE A 193 -3.70 6.80 -0.53
C PHE A 193 -4.56 7.37 -1.66
N TYR A 194 -3.90 7.75 -2.77
CA TYR A 194 -4.55 8.37 -3.91
C TYR A 194 -4.13 7.73 -5.23
N MET A 195 -5.01 7.79 -6.20
CA MET A 195 -4.70 7.55 -7.59
C MET A 195 -4.62 8.88 -8.32
N GLU A 196 -3.52 9.14 -9.02
CA GLU A 196 -3.42 10.26 -9.93
C GLU A 196 -4.09 9.92 -11.25
N VAL A 197 -5.12 10.67 -11.58
CA VAL A 197 -5.76 10.57 -12.89
C VAL A 197 -5.26 11.72 -13.74
N ASN A 198 -4.51 11.42 -14.79
CA ASN A 198 -4.19 12.40 -15.82
C ASN A 198 -5.49 12.79 -16.55
N VAL A 199 -5.99 13.98 -16.27
CA VAL A 199 -7.03 14.57 -17.11
C VAL A 199 -6.39 14.82 -18.47
N SER A 200 -7.09 14.41 -19.54
CA SER A 200 -6.59 14.45 -20.92
C SER A 200 -5.75 15.71 -21.22
N SER A 201 -4.70 15.56 -22.03
CA SER A 201 -3.80 16.64 -22.44
C SER A 201 -4.51 17.84 -23.09
N ASN A 202 -5.74 17.66 -23.54
CA ASN A 202 -6.55 18.70 -24.17
C ASN A 202 -7.50 19.33 -23.16
N GLU A 203 -7.59 20.65 -23.21
CA GLU A 203 -8.62 21.43 -22.51
C GLU A 203 -10.02 20.87 -22.83
N LYS A 204 -10.83 20.66 -21.81
CA LYS A 204 -12.22 20.22 -21.91
C LYS A 204 -13.13 21.25 -21.28
N THR A 205 -14.36 21.30 -21.74
CA THR A 205 -15.38 22.11 -21.08
C THR A 205 -16.55 21.25 -20.62
N GLU A 206 -17.05 21.52 -19.43
CA GLU A 206 -18.26 20.89 -18.91
C GLU A 206 -19.33 21.94 -18.56
N GLN A 207 -20.61 21.57 -18.61
CA GLN A 207 -21.68 22.46 -18.20
C GLN A 207 -21.56 22.79 -16.71
N LEU A 208 -21.66 24.09 -16.37
CA LEU A 208 -21.70 24.55 -14.99
C LEU A 208 -23.04 24.27 -14.31
N ARG A 209 -24.10 24.11 -15.09
CA ARG A 209 -25.42 23.73 -14.61
C ARG A 209 -25.42 22.28 -14.11
N GLN A 210 -26.12 22.01 -13.01
CA GLN A 210 -26.32 20.66 -12.48
C GLN A 210 -27.16 19.80 -13.44
N TRP A 211 -26.84 18.52 -13.51
CA TRP A 211 -27.59 17.49 -14.24
C TRP A 211 -27.66 16.20 -13.39
N GLY A 212 -28.60 15.31 -13.70
CA GLY A 212 -28.82 14.09 -12.93
C GLY A 212 -29.85 14.28 -11.81
N GLN A 213 -29.51 14.06 -10.57
CA GLN A 213 -30.39 14.20 -9.41
C GLN A 213 -30.28 15.58 -8.75
N ALA A 214 -31.31 15.99 -8.01
CA ALA A 214 -31.34 17.25 -7.26
C ALA A 214 -30.92 18.45 -8.12
N VAL A 215 -31.63 18.67 -9.25
CA VAL A 215 -31.20 19.60 -10.30
C VAL A 215 -31.87 20.97 -10.21
N TYR A 216 -32.95 21.09 -9.45
CA TYR A 216 -33.74 22.34 -9.35
C TYR A 216 -33.19 23.25 -8.24
N ARG A 217 -33.54 24.56 -8.32
CA ARG A 217 -33.11 25.57 -7.35
C ARG A 217 -33.62 25.29 -5.93
N GLU A 218 -34.77 24.63 -5.82
CA GLU A 218 -35.39 24.23 -4.56
C GLU A 218 -34.59 23.17 -3.82
N ASP A 219 -33.85 22.30 -4.54
CA ASP A 219 -33.05 21.26 -3.97
C ASP A 219 -31.83 21.80 -3.19
N ARG A 220 -31.23 22.90 -3.71
CA ARG A 220 -30.10 23.59 -3.07
C ARG A 220 -30.15 25.10 -3.37
N PRO A 221 -30.93 25.87 -2.60
CA PRO A 221 -31.21 27.27 -2.88
C PRO A 221 -29.97 28.17 -2.98
N THR A 222 -28.93 27.90 -2.21
CA THR A 222 -27.65 28.66 -2.22
C THR A 222 -26.82 28.47 -3.49
N MET A 223 -27.24 27.56 -4.36
CA MET A 223 -26.59 27.30 -5.65
C MET A 223 -27.38 27.88 -6.84
N PHE A 224 -28.35 28.77 -6.58
CA PHE A 224 -29.11 29.47 -7.59
C PHE A 224 -28.88 30.97 -7.51
N PHE A 225 -28.28 31.54 -8.55
CA PHE A 225 -28.07 32.98 -8.76
C PHE A 225 -27.76 33.22 -10.24
N PRO A 226 -27.97 34.46 -10.78
CA PRO A 226 -27.57 34.80 -12.14
C PRO A 226 -26.04 34.97 -12.22
N ILE A 227 -25.45 34.54 -13.34
CA ILE A 227 -24.06 34.82 -13.71
C ILE A 227 -24.09 35.83 -14.84
N PHE A 228 -23.23 36.83 -14.77
CA PHE A 228 -23.18 37.93 -15.75
C PHE A 228 -21.87 37.90 -16.53
N HIS A 229 -21.94 38.22 -17.81
CA HIS A 229 -20.77 38.35 -18.68
C HIS A 229 -20.94 39.56 -19.60
N ASN A 230 -19.98 40.46 -19.59
CA ASN A 230 -19.96 41.59 -20.51
C ASN A 230 -19.23 41.20 -21.81
N PRO A 231 -19.95 41.12 -22.95
CA PRO A 231 -19.36 40.65 -24.20
C PRO A 231 -18.34 41.62 -24.82
N LYS A 232 -18.35 42.91 -24.40
CA LYS A 232 -17.40 43.90 -24.91
C LYS A 232 -16.07 43.87 -24.13
N THR A 233 -16.14 43.75 -22.81
CA THR A 233 -14.95 43.76 -21.95
C THR A 233 -14.47 42.35 -21.59
N GLN A 234 -15.26 41.33 -21.89
CA GLN A 234 -15.01 39.93 -21.54
C GLN A 234 -14.97 39.67 -20.01
N VAL A 235 -15.52 40.57 -19.22
CA VAL A 235 -15.54 40.51 -17.76
C VAL A 235 -16.75 39.70 -17.29
N TRP A 236 -16.50 38.78 -16.38
CA TRP A 236 -17.52 38.05 -15.65
C TRP A 236 -17.84 38.76 -14.33
N SER A 237 -19.09 38.68 -13.90
CA SER A 237 -19.53 39.24 -12.62
C SER A 237 -20.62 38.38 -11.98
N LEU A 238 -20.68 38.38 -10.66
CA LEU A 238 -21.76 37.80 -9.87
C LEU A 238 -22.54 38.93 -9.15
N PRO A 239 -23.81 38.71 -8.77
CA PRO A 239 -24.49 39.60 -7.87
C PRO A 239 -23.74 39.75 -6.56
N THR A 240 -23.87 40.88 -5.91
CA THR A 240 -23.34 41.08 -4.55
C THR A 240 -24.02 40.14 -3.55
N GLU A 241 -23.36 39.85 -2.40
CA GLU A 241 -23.97 39.04 -1.34
C GLU A 241 -25.31 39.57 -0.87
N THR A 242 -25.47 40.90 -0.83
CA THR A 242 -26.73 41.55 -0.50
C THR A 242 -27.82 41.25 -1.54
N GLU A 243 -27.51 41.35 -2.84
CA GLU A 243 -28.42 41.03 -3.92
C GLU A 243 -28.82 39.56 -3.91
N ILE A 244 -27.88 38.63 -3.63
CA ILE A 244 -28.20 37.21 -3.49
C ILE A 244 -29.15 36.97 -2.33
N SER A 245 -28.95 37.64 -1.20
CA SER A 245 -29.83 37.52 -0.04
C SER A 245 -31.27 37.94 -0.33
N MET A 246 -31.50 38.81 -1.31
CA MET A 246 -32.82 39.23 -1.75
C MET A 246 -33.52 38.21 -2.65
N LEU A 247 -32.84 37.22 -3.18
CA LEU A 247 -33.41 36.17 -4.03
C LEU A 247 -34.23 35.15 -3.26
N ILE A 248 -34.04 35.05 -1.94
CA ILE A 248 -34.70 34.10 -1.08
C ILE A 248 -35.53 34.87 -0.04
N GLU A 249 -36.82 34.60 0.03
CA GLU A 249 -37.65 35.13 1.11
C GLU A 249 -37.29 34.44 2.42
N LYS A 250 -36.90 35.22 3.45
CA LYS A 250 -36.67 34.69 4.81
C LYS A 250 -38.00 34.14 5.34
N ARG A 251 -38.01 32.92 5.82
CA ARG A 251 -39.14 32.35 6.55
C ARG A 251 -39.13 32.79 8.00
N ASP A 252 -40.33 33.02 8.51
CA ASP A 252 -40.55 33.12 9.95
C ASP A 252 -40.30 31.77 10.63
N GLU A 253 -39.79 31.80 11.87
CA GLU A 253 -39.38 30.59 12.62
C GLU A 253 -40.47 29.54 12.85
N GLU A 254 -41.74 29.90 12.68
CA GLU A 254 -42.88 28.99 12.83
C GLU A 254 -43.12 28.02 11.66
N SER A 255 -42.50 28.23 10.49
CA SER A 255 -42.71 27.41 9.29
C SER A 255 -41.67 26.32 9.04
N ILE A 256 -41.00 25.83 10.09
CA ILE A 256 -39.93 24.80 10.02
C ILE A 256 -40.42 23.43 9.52
N LYS A 257 -41.71 23.20 9.43
CA LYS A 257 -42.27 21.87 9.05
C LYS A 257 -42.40 21.64 7.53
N ASP A 258 -42.29 22.66 6.70
CA ASP A 258 -42.34 22.52 5.23
C ASP A 258 -41.05 23.07 4.60
N CYS A 259 -40.17 22.18 4.12
CA CYS A 259 -38.81 22.48 3.63
C CYS A 259 -38.76 23.25 2.30
N SER A 260 -39.86 23.88 1.82
CA SER A 260 -39.89 24.65 0.59
C SER A 260 -39.38 26.08 0.79
N VAL A 261 -38.25 26.41 0.18
CA VAL A 261 -37.75 27.79 0.09
C VAL A 261 -38.52 28.55 -0.98
N LYS A 262 -39.05 29.75 -0.66
CA LYS A 262 -39.64 30.64 -1.65
C LYS A 262 -38.58 31.54 -2.25
N PHE A 263 -38.53 31.58 -3.57
CA PHE A 263 -37.69 32.49 -4.34
C PHE A 263 -38.48 33.76 -4.70
N ASN A 264 -37.80 34.89 -4.63
CA ASN A 264 -38.34 36.17 -5.07
C ASN A 264 -37.91 36.45 -6.51
N ASP A 265 -38.71 36.01 -7.46
CA ASP A 265 -38.40 36.17 -8.89
C ASP A 265 -38.52 37.62 -9.36
N THR A 266 -39.24 38.50 -8.65
CA THR A 266 -39.27 39.94 -8.93
C THR A 266 -37.92 40.60 -8.63
N ASN A 267 -37.29 40.24 -7.50
CA ASN A 267 -35.94 40.70 -7.19
C ASN A 267 -34.91 40.14 -8.16
N LEU A 268 -35.07 38.91 -8.63
CA LEU A 268 -34.22 38.34 -9.67
C LEU A 268 -34.27 39.19 -10.96
N GLU A 269 -35.46 39.59 -11.41
CA GLU A 269 -35.60 40.43 -12.60
C GLU A 269 -34.99 41.83 -12.39
N LEU A 270 -35.17 42.45 -11.23
CA LEU A 270 -34.55 43.75 -10.92
C LEU A 270 -33.00 43.66 -10.95
N ILE A 271 -32.44 42.63 -10.40
CA ILE A 271 -30.97 42.40 -10.43
C ILE A 271 -30.49 42.21 -11.86
N ILE A 272 -31.20 41.40 -12.65
CA ILE A 272 -30.88 41.16 -14.06
C ILE A 272 -30.93 42.47 -14.86
N ASP A 273 -31.96 43.28 -14.66
CA ASP A 273 -32.13 44.55 -15.42
C ASP A 273 -31.07 45.59 -15.02
N LYS A 274 -30.66 45.64 -13.78
CA LYS A 274 -29.51 46.47 -13.33
C LYS A 274 -28.24 46.14 -14.14
N TYR A 275 -27.85 44.88 -14.17
CA TYR A 275 -26.61 44.44 -14.87
C TYR A 275 -26.73 44.54 -16.40
N LYS A 276 -27.95 44.40 -16.96
CA LYS A 276 -28.18 44.67 -18.38
C LYS A 276 -27.92 46.13 -18.74
N GLN A 277 -28.35 47.10 -17.90
CA GLN A 277 -28.08 48.52 -18.10
C GLN A 277 -26.57 48.82 -18.09
N GLU A 278 -25.80 48.03 -17.37
CA GLU A 278 -24.31 48.10 -17.32
C GLU A 278 -23.65 47.34 -18.49
N GLY A 279 -24.42 46.75 -19.40
CA GLY A 279 -23.92 46.09 -20.62
C GLY A 279 -23.60 44.60 -20.44
N TYR A 280 -24.10 43.95 -19.40
CA TYR A 280 -23.89 42.53 -19.18
C TYR A 280 -25.04 41.69 -19.77
N ASN A 281 -24.66 40.53 -20.32
CA ASN A 281 -25.60 39.43 -20.57
C ASN A 281 -25.72 38.59 -19.30
N HIS A 282 -26.94 38.06 -19.05
CA HIS A 282 -27.19 37.20 -17.90
C HIS A 282 -27.35 35.75 -18.32
N TYR A 283 -26.95 34.84 -17.44
CA TYR A 283 -27.08 33.39 -17.60
C TYR A 283 -27.71 32.80 -16.35
N LEU A 284 -28.74 31.98 -16.56
CA LEU A 284 -29.44 31.25 -15.50
C LEU A 284 -29.38 29.75 -15.78
N PRO A 285 -29.34 28.89 -14.74
CA PRO A 285 -29.41 27.45 -14.92
C PRO A 285 -30.86 27.03 -15.21
N ILE A 286 -31.22 26.87 -16.48
CA ILE A 286 -32.57 26.50 -16.91
C ILE A 286 -32.57 25.03 -17.36
N ILE A 287 -33.59 24.27 -16.90
CA ILE A 287 -33.87 22.88 -17.25
C ILE A 287 -35.35 22.75 -17.56
N ASP A 288 -35.70 22.35 -18.78
CA ASP A 288 -37.07 22.11 -19.21
C ASP A 288 -38.01 23.28 -18.84
N SER A 289 -37.58 24.52 -19.11
CA SER A 289 -38.25 25.77 -18.82
C SER A 289 -38.46 26.08 -17.32
N LYS A 290 -37.75 25.39 -16.42
CA LYS A 290 -37.73 25.66 -14.98
C LYS A 290 -36.36 26.11 -14.55
N TYR A 291 -36.29 26.81 -13.42
CA TYR A 291 -35.01 27.18 -12.81
C TYR A 291 -34.34 25.97 -12.16
N GLY A 292 -33.16 25.66 -12.65
CA GLY A 292 -32.27 24.70 -12.09
C GLY A 292 -31.29 25.32 -11.09
N ARG A 293 -30.16 24.66 -10.85
CA ARG A 293 -29.09 25.18 -10.01
C ARG A 293 -27.71 24.97 -10.65
N TRP A 294 -26.74 25.72 -10.19
CA TRP A 294 -25.34 25.49 -10.54
C TRP A 294 -24.78 24.27 -9.82
N ARG A 295 -23.66 23.72 -10.30
CA ARG A 295 -22.91 22.64 -9.66
C ARG A 295 -22.04 23.13 -8.50
N ARG A 296 -21.81 24.44 -8.43
CA ARG A 296 -21.02 25.12 -7.39
C ARG A 296 -21.84 26.25 -6.77
N GLY A 297 -21.57 26.49 -5.49
CA GLY A 297 -22.09 27.68 -4.81
C GLY A 297 -21.36 28.96 -5.25
N TYR A 298 -21.76 30.08 -4.68
CA TYR A 298 -21.28 31.41 -5.05
C TYR A 298 -19.76 31.50 -5.05
N ASN A 299 -19.11 31.18 -3.92
CA ASN A 299 -17.64 31.25 -3.79
C ASN A 299 -16.91 30.36 -4.80
N GLY A 300 -17.44 29.16 -5.04
CA GLY A 300 -16.86 28.25 -6.02
C GLY A 300 -17.06 28.69 -7.48
N VAL A 301 -18.04 29.54 -7.80
CA VAL A 301 -18.15 30.20 -9.10
C VAL A 301 -17.25 31.41 -9.17
N GLN A 302 -17.11 32.18 -8.08
CA GLN A 302 -16.18 33.30 -8.01
C GLN A 302 -14.73 32.84 -8.23
N GLU A 303 -14.31 31.73 -7.60
CA GLU A 303 -13.00 31.11 -7.86
C GLU A 303 -12.77 30.80 -9.35
N LEU A 304 -13.79 30.26 -10.04
CA LEU A 304 -13.70 30.00 -11.47
C LEU A 304 -13.58 31.29 -12.32
N ILE A 305 -14.18 32.38 -11.88
CA ILE A 305 -14.03 33.70 -12.51
C ILE A 305 -12.60 34.21 -12.32
N ASP A 306 -12.11 34.18 -11.11
CA ASP A 306 -10.79 34.69 -10.75
C ASP A 306 -9.66 33.92 -11.46
N GLU A 307 -9.86 32.62 -11.66
CA GLU A 307 -8.94 31.73 -12.40
C GLU A 307 -9.15 31.76 -13.92
N ASN A 308 -10.09 32.57 -14.46
CA ASN A 308 -10.48 32.61 -15.87
C ASN A 308 -10.92 31.24 -16.45
N LEU A 309 -11.60 30.45 -15.64
CA LEU A 309 -12.05 29.09 -16.00
C LEU A 309 -13.52 29.01 -16.42
N LEU A 310 -14.13 30.11 -16.84
CA LEU A 310 -15.46 30.13 -17.41
C LEU A 310 -15.45 30.44 -18.90
N THR A 311 -16.37 29.80 -19.62
CA THR A 311 -16.61 30.06 -21.03
C THR A 311 -18.11 29.93 -21.38
N ILE A 312 -18.50 30.43 -22.52
CA ILE A 312 -19.87 30.31 -23.04
C ILE A 312 -19.86 29.44 -24.28
N SER A 313 -20.69 28.42 -24.30
CA SER A 313 -20.94 27.62 -25.49
C SER A 313 -22.44 27.33 -25.61
N LYS A 314 -23.02 27.54 -26.79
CA LYS A 314 -24.45 27.33 -27.05
C LYS A 314 -25.34 28.04 -26.00
N ASN A 315 -25.04 29.29 -25.73
CA ASN A 315 -25.75 30.14 -24.74
C ASN A 315 -25.78 29.54 -23.30
N THR A 316 -24.82 28.73 -22.95
CA THR A 316 -24.72 28.08 -21.63
C THR A 316 -23.34 28.35 -21.03
N VAL A 317 -23.29 28.66 -19.73
CA VAL A 317 -22.04 28.80 -19.00
C VAL A 317 -21.41 27.42 -18.80
N ARG A 318 -20.15 27.33 -19.13
CA ARG A 318 -19.35 26.11 -18.99
C ARG A 318 -18.08 26.40 -18.20
N ARG A 319 -17.67 25.43 -17.43
CA ARG A 319 -16.36 25.42 -16.77
C ARG A 319 -15.31 24.90 -17.74
N ILE A 320 -14.19 25.57 -17.83
CA ILE A 320 -12.98 25.10 -18.49
C ILE A 320 -12.25 24.17 -17.52
N ILE A 321 -11.87 23.01 -18.00
CA ILE A 321 -10.99 22.07 -17.31
C ILE A 321 -9.66 22.12 -18.07
N PRO A 322 -8.64 22.79 -17.52
CA PRO A 322 -7.35 22.89 -18.18
C PRO A 322 -6.77 21.50 -18.48
N GLY A 323 -6.21 21.32 -19.66
CA GLY A 323 -5.51 20.11 -20.03
C GLY A 323 -4.23 19.92 -19.19
N GLY A 324 -3.84 18.68 -18.98
CA GLY A 324 -2.59 18.34 -18.27
C GLY A 324 -2.64 18.41 -16.75
N ASN A 325 -3.76 18.81 -16.15
CA ASN A 325 -3.91 18.78 -14.70
C ASN A 325 -4.04 17.34 -14.18
N VAL A 326 -3.21 16.99 -13.23
CA VAL A 326 -3.32 15.74 -12.47
C VAL A 326 -4.32 15.96 -11.33
N THR A 327 -5.42 15.22 -11.34
CA THR A 327 -6.37 15.22 -10.22
C THR A 327 -6.15 13.99 -9.36
N LYS A 328 -6.20 14.18 -8.04
CA LYS A 328 -6.17 13.08 -7.09
C LYS A 328 -7.58 12.57 -6.87
N THR A 329 -7.79 11.28 -7.08
CA THR A 329 -9.07 10.62 -6.85
C THR A 329 -8.93 9.47 -5.87
N ALA A 330 -10.02 9.13 -5.19
CA ALA A 330 -10.06 7.90 -4.39
C ALA A 330 -9.80 6.68 -5.29
N VAL A 331 -9.12 5.70 -4.72
CA VAL A 331 -8.82 4.42 -5.39
C VAL A 331 -10.09 3.57 -5.45
N SER A 332 -10.32 2.89 -6.58
CA SER A 332 -11.41 1.92 -6.69
C SER A 332 -11.12 0.69 -5.83
N SER A 333 -12.11 0.24 -5.08
CA SER A 333 -12.03 -1.04 -4.36
C SER A 333 -12.23 -2.25 -5.27
N PHE A 334 -12.69 -2.06 -6.50
CA PHE A 334 -12.84 -3.14 -7.49
C PHE A 334 -11.68 -3.07 -8.48
N LEU A 335 -10.89 -4.14 -8.53
CA LEU A 335 -9.77 -4.34 -9.44
C LEU A 335 -10.18 -5.35 -10.50
N ASP A 336 -10.49 -4.86 -11.69
CA ASP A 336 -10.91 -5.67 -12.81
C ASP A 336 -9.73 -6.39 -13.51
N THR A 337 -10.00 -7.08 -14.60
CA THR A 337 -8.99 -7.85 -15.35
C THR A 337 -7.86 -7.00 -15.96
N THR A 338 -7.94 -5.67 -15.91
CA THR A 338 -6.87 -4.78 -16.43
C THR A 338 -5.59 -4.84 -15.58
N VAL A 339 -5.71 -5.18 -14.29
CA VAL A 339 -4.54 -5.44 -13.43
C VAL A 339 -3.98 -6.86 -13.59
N GLY A 340 -4.58 -7.66 -14.48
CA GLY A 340 -4.24 -9.06 -14.73
C GLY A 340 -5.09 -10.04 -13.92
N THR A 341 -5.17 -11.26 -14.41
CA THR A 341 -5.84 -12.41 -13.76
C THR A 341 -4.80 -13.44 -13.31
N SER A 342 -5.19 -14.45 -12.54
CA SER A 342 -4.30 -15.54 -12.13
C SER A 342 -3.70 -16.28 -13.34
N ALA A 343 -4.46 -16.40 -14.44
CA ALA A 343 -3.96 -16.99 -15.69
C ALA A 343 -2.84 -16.13 -16.32
N VAL A 344 -2.92 -14.80 -16.21
CA VAL A 344 -1.88 -13.88 -16.69
C VAL A 344 -0.61 -14.10 -15.87
N GLY A 345 -0.69 -14.11 -14.53
CA GLY A 345 0.48 -14.36 -13.68
C GLY A 345 1.16 -15.69 -13.96
N THR A 346 0.37 -16.77 -14.13
CA THR A 346 0.90 -18.10 -14.50
C THR A 346 1.56 -18.07 -15.90
N LYS A 347 1.03 -17.30 -16.84
CA LYS A 347 1.64 -17.14 -18.16
C LYS A 347 2.96 -16.37 -18.08
N GLU A 348 3.02 -15.27 -17.33
CA GLU A 348 4.22 -14.45 -17.14
C GLU A 348 5.41 -15.27 -16.62
N ILE A 349 5.20 -16.09 -15.58
CA ILE A 349 6.28 -16.92 -15.05
C ILE A 349 6.67 -18.03 -16.04
N LYS A 350 5.71 -18.65 -16.74
CA LYS A 350 6.00 -19.63 -17.77
C LYS A 350 6.87 -19.08 -18.90
N GLU A 351 6.58 -17.88 -19.39
CA GLU A 351 7.35 -17.21 -20.44
C GLU A 351 8.78 -16.94 -19.98
N LEU A 352 8.96 -16.50 -18.72
CA LEU A 352 10.28 -16.28 -18.12
C LEU A 352 11.09 -17.58 -17.99
N PHE A 353 10.44 -18.72 -17.80
CA PHE A 353 11.04 -20.04 -17.66
C PHE A 353 10.90 -20.90 -18.92
N ASN A 354 11.08 -20.29 -20.10
CA ASN A 354 11.08 -20.99 -21.40
C ASN A 354 9.80 -21.81 -21.67
N ASN A 355 8.66 -21.31 -21.25
CA ASN A 355 7.35 -21.96 -21.32
C ASN A 355 7.19 -23.25 -20.48
N ILE A 356 8.07 -23.46 -19.51
CA ILE A 356 7.94 -24.55 -18.53
C ILE A 356 7.07 -24.09 -17.37
N LYS A 357 6.14 -24.91 -16.93
CA LYS A 357 5.34 -24.65 -15.73
C LYS A 357 6.19 -24.99 -14.49
N VAL A 358 6.74 -23.98 -13.83
CA VAL A 358 7.57 -24.11 -12.62
C VAL A 358 6.83 -23.79 -11.33
N PHE A 359 5.67 -23.12 -11.43
CA PHE A 359 4.86 -22.74 -10.28
C PHE A 359 3.37 -22.87 -10.62
N ASP A 360 2.54 -23.26 -9.65
CA ASP A 360 1.13 -23.56 -9.92
C ASP A 360 0.32 -22.30 -10.19
N THR A 361 0.39 -21.33 -9.29
CA THR A 361 -0.39 -20.09 -9.41
C THR A 361 0.45 -18.93 -8.91
N THR A 362 0.67 -17.94 -9.76
CA THR A 362 1.38 -16.70 -9.38
C THR A 362 0.45 -15.50 -9.53
N LYS A 363 0.60 -14.52 -8.66
CA LYS A 363 -0.09 -13.26 -8.83
C LYS A 363 0.45 -12.51 -10.07
N PRO A 364 -0.41 -11.85 -10.85
CA PRO A 364 0.03 -11.09 -12.01
C PRO A 364 0.90 -9.90 -11.60
N LEU A 365 1.95 -9.66 -12.37
CA LEU A 365 2.93 -8.60 -12.10
C LEU A 365 2.28 -7.21 -12.02
N ASN A 366 1.28 -6.96 -12.87
CA ASN A 366 0.56 -5.68 -12.87
C ASN A 366 -0.22 -5.44 -11.58
N LEU A 367 -0.87 -6.47 -11.01
CA LEU A 367 -1.59 -6.35 -9.74
C LEU A 367 -0.63 -5.98 -8.61
N VAL A 368 0.48 -6.73 -8.49
CA VAL A 368 1.47 -6.51 -7.41
C VAL A 368 2.13 -5.15 -7.57
N SER A 369 2.50 -4.77 -8.81
CA SER A 369 3.05 -3.44 -9.11
C SER A 369 2.06 -2.32 -8.77
N TYR A 370 0.77 -2.50 -9.05
CA TYR A 370 -0.27 -1.54 -8.74
C TYR A 370 -0.38 -1.31 -7.23
N LEU A 371 -0.47 -2.38 -6.43
CA LEU A 371 -0.60 -2.30 -4.98
C LEU A 371 0.65 -1.70 -4.32
N ILE A 372 1.84 -2.12 -4.74
CA ILE A 372 3.11 -1.54 -4.25
C ILE A 372 3.19 -0.05 -4.61
N ASN A 373 2.82 0.32 -5.83
CA ASN A 373 2.81 1.73 -6.24
C ASN A 373 1.84 2.57 -5.42
N LEU A 374 0.66 2.05 -5.08
CA LEU A 374 -0.29 2.71 -4.18
C LEU A 374 0.32 2.94 -2.79
N GLY A 375 0.92 1.91 -2.21
CA GLY A 375 1.53 1.96 -0.87
C GLY A 375 2.81 2.81 -0.82
N THR A 376 3.48 2.99 -1.96
CA THR A 376 4.70 3.80 -2.07
C THR A 376 4.48 5.15 -2.75
N TYR A 377 3.24 5.64 -2.74
CA TYR A 377 2.91 6.93 -3.33
C TYR A 377 3.78 8.04 -2.74
N ASN A 378 4.53 8.75 -3.60
CA ASN A 378 5.54 9.74 -3.22
C ASN A 378 6.76 9.21 -2.44
N LYS A 379 6.91 7.90 -2.23
CA LYS A 379 8.04 7.28 -1.55
C LYS A 379 8.86 6.42 -2.52
N LYS A 380 9.70 7.06 -3.33
CA LYS A 380 10.50 6.36 -4.34
C LYS A 380 11.70 5.57 -3.78
N ASN A 381 11.99 5.70 -2.49
CA ASN A 381 13.04 4.98 -1.76
C ASN A 381 12.48 4.04 -0.68
N ALA A 382 11.20 3.66 -0.78
CA ALA A 382 10.51 2.82 0.16
C ALA A 382 11.14 1.43 0.29
N ILE A 383 10.97 0.80 1.45
CA ILE A 383 11.34 -0.59 1.71
C ILE A 383 10.07 -1.44 1.69
N ILE A 384 10.08 -2.46 0.84
CA ILE A 384 8.97 -3.40 0.64
C ILE A 384 9.35 -4.75 1.24
N LEU A 385 8.47 -5.32 2.07
CA LEU A 385 8.63 -6.66 2.64
C LEU A 385 7.56 -7.59 2.09
N ASP A 386 7.98 -8.76 1.63
CA ASP A 386 7.10 -9.88 1.32
C ASP A 386 7.63 -11.15 2.01
N PHE A 387 6.94 -11.58 3.07
CA PHE A 387 7.35 -12.77 3.82
C PHE A 387 6.57 -14.03 3.46
N PHE A 388 5.89 -14.00 2.32
CA PHE A 388 5.33 -15.14 1.60
C PHE A 388 5.67 -15.02 0.11
N ALA A 389 6.94 -14.76 -0.21
CA ALA A 389 7.36 -14.34 -1.54
C ALA A 389 7.12 -15.36 -2.65
N GLY A 390 7.04 -16.64 -2.32
CA GLY A 390 6.73 -17.72 -3.25
C GLY A 390 7.55 -17.61 -4.55
N SER A 391 6.91 -17.23 -5.65
CA SER A 391 7.59 -17.09 -6.94
C SER A 391 8.40 -15.79 -7.14
N GLY A 392 8.47 -14.89 -6.15
CA GLY A 392 9.26 -13.65 -6.23
C GLY A 392 8.63 -12.53 -7.07
N THR A 393 7.30 -12.53 -7.23
CA THR A 393 6.61 -11.50 -8.03
C THR A 393 6.79 -10.10 -7.46
N SER A 394 6.85 -9.95 -6.13
CA SER A 394 7.02 -8.67 -5.44
C SER A 394 8.37 -8.02 -5.76
N GLY A 395 9.46 -8.79 -5.76
CA GLY A 395 10.79 -8.29 -6.17
C GLY A 395 10.82 -7.85 -7.62
N HIS A 396 10.21 -8.62 -8.52
CA HIS A 396 10.07 -8.25 -9.93
C HIS A 396 9.27 -6.94 -10.08
N ALA A 397 8.17 -6.79 -9.35
CA ALA A 397 7.32 -5.59 -9.36
C ALA A 397 8.08 -4.34 -8.90
N VAL A 398 8.88 -4.45 -7.82
CA VAL A 398 9.70 -3.34 -7.31
C VAL A 398 10.73 -2.88 -8.34
N ASN A 399 11.45 -3.83 -8.97
CA ASN A 399 12.44 -3.50 -9.99
C ASN A 399 11.79 -2.84 -11.22
N LEU A 400 10.60 -3.31 -11.64
CA LEU A 400 9.83 -2.71 -12.73
C LEU A 400 9.38 -1.27 -12.39
N LEU A 401 8.91 -1.03 -11.18
CA LEU A 401 8.52 0.31 -10.74
C LEU A 401 9.72 1.26 -10.71
N ASN A 402 10.86 0.82 -10.19
CA ASN A 402 12.09 1.62 -10.16
C ASN A 402 12.54 2.00 -11.57
N GLN A 403 12.49 1.06 -12.53
CA GLN A 403 12.80 1.38 -13.93
C GLN A 403 11.82 2.40 -14.51
N LYS A 404 10.53 2.25 -14.22
CA LYS A 404 9.46 3.09 -14.78
C LYS A 404 9.50 4.54 -14.30
N ASP A 405 9.81 4.77 -13.02
CA ASP A 405 9.71 6.10 -12.40
C ASP A 405 11.02 6.66 -11.87
N GLY A 406 12.15 5.96 -12.10
CA GLY A 406 13.47 6.33 -11.61
C GLY A 406 13.60 6.25 -10.09
N GLY A 407 12.79 5.41 -9.43
CA GLY A 407 12.84 5.19 -8.00
C GLY A 407 14.01 4.31 -7.57
N ASN A 408 14.23 4.26 -6.26
CA ASN A 408 15.23 3.41 -5.60
C ASN A 408 14.58 2.64 -4.45
N ARG A 409 13.38 2.07 -4.71
CA ARG A 409 12.71 1.19 -3.77
C ARG A 409 13.53 -0.07 -3.59
N ARG A 410 13.52 -0.62 -2.39
CA ARG A 410 14.23 -1.85 -2.01
C ARG A 410 13.24 -2.87 -1.52
N TYR A 411 13.60 -4.14 -1.65
CA TYR A 411 12.75 -5.22 -1.17
C TYR A 411 13.52 -6.23 -0.33
N ILE A 412 12.79 -6.86 0.58
CA ILE A 412 13.18 -8.01 1.37
C ILE A 412 12.12 -9.08 1.10
N LEU A 413 12.55 -10.21 0.56
CA LEU A 413 11.68 -11.35 0.27
C LEU A 413 12.03 -12.49 1.21
N CYS A 414 11.03 -13.12 1.83
CA CYS A 414 11.22 -14.32 2.63
C CYS A 414 10.38 -15.45 2.04
N THR A 415 10.98 -16.61 1.86
CA THR A 415 10.29 -17.84 1.46
C THR A 415 11.07 -19.05 1.95
N ASP A 416 10.35 -20.12 2.27
CA ASP A 416 11.01 -21.41 2.50
C ASP A 416 11.58 -22.00 1.20
N ASN A 417 12.28 -23.10 1.31
CA ASN A 417 12.84 -23.81 0.15
C ASN A 417 12.19 -25.19 -0.07
N GLU A 418 10.93 -25.33 0.35
CA GLU A 418 10.16 -26.54 0.03
C GLU A 418 10.10 -26.72 -1.49
N ASN A 419 10.42 -27.91 -1.97
CA ASN A 419 10.53 -28.22 -3.41
C ASN A 419 11.48 -27.29 -4.18
N ASN A 420 12.50 -26.77 -3.55
CA ASN A 420 13.49 -25.82 -4.08
C ASN A 420 12.87 -24.49 -4.58
N ILE A 421 11.75 -24.06 -4.03
CA ILE A 421 11.04 -22.85 -4.48
C ILE A 421 11.95 -21.62 -4.37
N CYS A 422 12.66 -21.46 -3.25
CA CYS A 422 13.52 -20.30 -3.06
C CYS A 422 14.67 -20.25 -4.08
N GLU A 423 15.35 -21.38 -4.27
CA GLU A 423 16.52 -21.48 -5.14
C GLU A 423 16.18 -21.49 -6.63
N ASP A 424 15.30 -22.42 -7.03
CA ASP A 424 15.07 -22.73 -8.43
C ASP A 424 14.00 -21.81 -9.08
N ILE A 425 13.16 -21.16 -8.26
CA ILE A 425 12.07 -20.32 -8.79
C ILE A 425 12.26 -18.86 -8.39
N THR A 426 12.30 -18.53 -7.09
CA THR A 426 12.37 -17.15 -6.62
C THR A 426 13.67 -16.48 -7.05
N HIS A 427 14.81 -17.08 -6.70
CA HIS A 427 16.13 -16.57 -7.08
C HIS A 427 16.32 -16.56 -8.60
N GLU A 428 15.99 -17.65 -9.29
CA GLU A 428 16.14 -17.73 -10.75
C GLU A 428 15.23 -16.72 -11.49
N ARG A 429 14.02 -16.43 -10.98
CA ARG A 429 13.19 -15.34 -11.52
C ARG A 429 13.92 -14.00 -11.45
N LEU A 430 14.46 -13.65 -10.27
CA LEU A 430 15.17 -12.39 -10.06
C LEU A 430 16.43 -12.32 -10.92
N LYS A 431 17.17 -13.42 -11.05
CA LYS A 431 18.33 -13.52 -11.92
C LYS A 431 17.99 -13.34 -13.41
N LYS A 432 16.88 -13.93 -13.88
CA LYS A 432 16.45 -13.83 -15.29
C LYS A 432 16.00 -12.41 -15.68
N ILE A 433 15.38 -11.69 -14.76
CA ILE A 433 14.97 -10.29 -15.05
C ILE A 433 16.13 -9.31 -15.05
N GLN A 434 17.31 -9.70 -14.54
CA GLN A 434 18.51 -8.87 -14.42
C GLN A 434 18.91 -8.19 -15.72
N GLU A 435 18.76 -8.84 -16.85
CA GLU A 435 19.12 -8.28 -18.17
C GLU A 435 18.31 -7.02 -18.51
N ASN A 436 17.03 -7.03 -18.15
CA ASN A 436 16.11 -5.93 -18.47
C ASN A 436 15.87 -4.97 -17.29
N LEU A 437 16.05 -5.46 -16.07
CA LEU A 437 15.83 -4.76 -14.82
C LEU A 437 17.05 -4.93 -13.91
N PRO A 438 18.17 -4.25 -14.19
CA PRO A 438 19.40 -4.37 -13.40
C PRO A 438 19.16 -4.02 -11.94
N HIS A 439 19.61 -4.86 -11.01
CA HIS A 439 19.45 -4.68 -9.57
C HIS A 439 20.49 -5.48 -8.79
N ASN A 440 20.69 -5.14 -7.52
CA ASN A 440 21.56 -5.90 -6.62
C ASN A 440 20.71 -6.76 -5.69
N LEU A 441 21.15 -7.99 -5.46
CA LEU A 441 20.50 -8.96 -4.60
C LEU A 441 21.54 -9.74 -3.80
N LYS A 442 21.34 -9.83 -2.49
CA LYS A 442 22.02 -10.80 -1.62
C LYS A 442 21.04 -11.90 -1.23
N TYR A 443 21.58 -13.10 -1.14
CA TYR A 443 20.84 -14.29 -0.76
C TYR A 443 21.32 -14.76 0.60
N TYR A 444 20.43 -14.79 1.59
CA TYR A 444 20.72 -15.26 2.94
C TYR A 444 19.86 -16.48 3.28
N ARG A 445 20.44 -17.38 4.07
CA ARG A 445 19.74 -18.54 4.63
C ARG A 445 19.64 -18.39 6.13
N THR A 446 18.48 -18.73 6.71
CA THR A 446 18.34 -18.84 8.16
C THR A 446 19.11 -20.04 8.67
N ASP A 447 19.90 -19.85 9.73
CA ASP A 447 20.72 -20.86 10.34
C ASP A 447 20.72 -20.72 11.87
N PHE A 448 21.31 -21.68 12.57
CA PHE A 448 21.27 -21.77 14.02
C PHE A 448 22.67 -22.03 14.61
N ILE A 449 23.07 -21.21 15.58
CA ILE A 449 24.25 -21.39 16.40
C ILE A 449 23.80 -21.96 17.75
N PRO A 450 24.28 -23.19 18.16
CA PRO A 450 23.94 -23.76 19.45
C PRO A 450 24.46 -22.90 20.61
N LYS A 451 23.62 -22.63 21.62
CA LYS A 451 23.99 -21.86 22.83
C LYS A 451 24.95 -22.61 23.77
N THR A 452 25.09 -23.92 23.63
CA THR A 452 25.83 -24.81 24.53
C THR A 452 27.18 -25.26 23.98
N ASN A 453 27.86 -24.43 23.19
CA ASN A 453 29.27 -24.73 22.88
C ASN A 453 30.15 -24.50 24.10
N LYS A 454 30.96 -25.51 24.46
CA LYS A 454 31.83 -25.46 25.64
C LYS A 454 33.02 -24.49 25.51
N GLU A 455 33.18 -23.82 24.39
CA GLU A 455 34.21 -22.85 24.08
C GLU A 455 33.57 -21.51 23.76
N ASP A 456 33.56 -20.59 24.72
CA ASP A 456 32.96 -19.24 24.57
C ASP A 456 33.57 -18.42 23.42
N GLU A 457 34.87 -18.64 23.10
CA GLU A 457 35.56 -17.99 21.97
C GLU A 457 34.96 -18.38 20.62
N SER A 458 34.62 -19.65 20.42
CA SER A 458 33.99 -20.14 19.16
C SER A 458 32.63 -19.51 18.87
N ILE A 459 31.81 -19.22 19.89
CA ILE A 459 30.52 -18.57 19.73
C ILE A 459 30.71 -17.09 19.35
N LYS A 460 31.66 -16.39 19.98
CA LYS A 460 31.97 -14.98 19.69
C LYS A 460 32.41 -14.80 18.22
N GLU A 461 33.31 -15.65 17.73
CA GLU A 461 33.78 -15.62 16.34
C GLU A 461 32.63 -15.87 15.35
N GLN A 462 31.80 -16.90 15.55
CA GLN A 462 30.65 -17.21 14.73
C GLN A 462 29.63 -16.07 14.75
N MET A 463 29.41 -15.44 15.90
CA MET A 463 28.52 -14.27 15.98
C MET A 463 29.08 -13.05 15.25
N LEU A 464 30.37 -12.81 15.25
CA LEU A 464 30.99 -11.70 14.51
C LEU A 464 30.82 -11.86 13.00
N GLU A 465 30.96 -13.09 12.47
CA GLU A 465 30.68 -13.38 11.06
C GLU A 465 29.19 -13.09 10.70
N THR A 466 28.28 -13.40 11.62
CA THR A 466 26.84 -13.18 11.37
C THR A 466 26.40 -11.72 11.58
N ILE A 467 27.12 -10.93 12.37
CA ILE A 467 26.87 -9.49 12.53
C ILE A 467 26.98 -8.75 11.18
N LYS A 468 27.94 -9.14 10.33
CA LYS A 468 28.07 -8.60 8.97
C LYS A 468 26.72 -8.65 8.23
N THR A 469 26.06 -9.80 8.22
CA THR A 469 24.79 -10.00 7.50
C THR A 469 23.67 -9.09 8.05
N LEU A 470 23.62 -8.87 9.36
CA LEU A 470 22.64 -7.98 9.98
C LEU A 470 22.90 -6.49 9.66
N ILE A 471 24.15 -6.06 9.65
CA ILE A 471 24.56 -4.70 9.27
C ILE A 471 24.20 -4.44 7.80
N GLU A 472 24.54 -5.35 6.91
CA GLU A 472 24.23 -5.26 5.48
C GLU A 472 22.73 -5.20 5.24
N LEU A 473 21.97 -6.06 5.94
CA LEU A 473 20.51 -6.11 5.86
C LEU A 473 19.88 -4.79 6.38
N GLU A 474 20.32 -4.30 7.53
CA GLU A 474 19.80 -3.09 8.15
C GLU A 474 19.98 -1.83 7.30
N ASN A 475 21.13 -1.72 6.64
CA ASN A 475 21.53 -0.53 5.90
C ASN A 475 21.36 -0.69 4.38
N HIS A 476 20.99 -1.87 3.90
CA HIS A 476 20.88 -2.19 2.47
C HIS A 476 22.17 -1.90 1.68
N ILE A 477 23.29 -2.29 2.27
CA ILE A 477 24.64 -2.09 1.73
C ILE A 477 25.40 -3.42 1.67
N GLU A 478 26.57 -3.38 1.06
CA GLU A 478 27.57 -4.44 1.14
C GLU A 478 28.74 -4.00 2.02
N ILE A 479 29.17 -4.85 2.93
CA ILE A 479 30.44 -4.69 3.65
C ILE A 479 31.54 -5.17 2.70
N ASP A 480 32.23 -4.20 2.08
CA ASP A 480 33.24 -4.43 1.02
C ASP A 480 34.67 -4.19 1.48
N ASN A 481 34.88 -3.86 2.76
CA ASN A 481 36.16 -3.50 3.36
C ASN A 481 36.85 -2.30 2.69
N THR A 482 36.11 -1.50 1.94
CA THR A 482 36.60 -0.28 1.27
C THR A 482 35.74 0.93 1.61
N ASN A 483 34.45 0.88 1.31
CA ASN A 483 33.50 1.95 1.61
C ASN A 483 32.69 1.68 2.87
N ASN A 484 32.48 0.42 3.20
CA ASN A 484 31.77 -0.04 4.40
C ASN A 484 32.63 -1.08 5.09
N ILE A 485 33.09 -0.77 6.31
CA ILE A 485 34.11 -1.54 7.02
C ILE A 485 33.59 -1.89 8.41
N ILE A 486 33.82 -3.13 8.86
CA ILE A 486 33.60 -3.53 10.26
C ILE A 486 34.96 -3.57 10.96
N ILE A 487 35.07 -2.85 12.07
CA ILE A 487 36.26 -2.81 12.89
C ILE A 487 35.92 -3.29 14.31
N ASN A 488 36.60 -4.33 14.76
CA ASN A 488 36.46 -4.94 16.07
C ASN A 488 37.71 -4.80 16.97
N ASP A 489 38.68 -4.00 16.51
CA ASP A 489 39.97 -3.76 17.19
C ASP A 489 40.24 -2.25 17.27
N GLU A 490 40.64 -1.79 18.47
CA GLU A 490 40.84 -0.37 18.75
C GLU A 490 42.08 0.22 18.04
N GLU A 491 43.13 -0.58 17.88
CA GLU A 491 44.35 -0.13 17.22
C GLU A 491 44.13 0.03 15.72
N LEU A 492 43.40 -0.91 15.13
CA LEU A 492 42.96 -0.87 13.73
C LEU A 492 42.02 0.33 13.45
N LEU A 493 41.15 0.66 14.41
CA LEU A 493 40.27 1.83 14.31
C LEU A 493 41.08 3.12 14.27
N ARG A 494 42.04 3.28 15.16
CA ARG A 494 42.92 4.47 15.21
C ARG A 494 43.76 4.63 13.94
N ASP A 495 44.24 3.55 13.39
CA ASP A 495 44.97 3.57 12.11
C ASP A 495 44.05 4.02 10.95
N HIS A 496 42.83 3.55 10.94
CA HIS A 496 41.84 3.97 9.92
C HIS A 496 41.43 5.43 10.08
N LEU A 497 41.17 5.91 11.30
CA LEU A 497 40.82 7.30 11.57
C LEU A 497 41.94 8.29 11.18
N ASN A 498 43.21 7.91 11.41
CA ASN A 498 44.35 8.73 11.02
C ASN A 498 44.56 8.81 9.48
N ASN A 499 44.08 7.82 8.75
CA ASN A 499 44.23 7.71 7.29
C ASN A 499 42.88 7.80 6.55
N ALA A 500 41.79 8.15 7.24
CA ALA A 500 40.45 8.13 6.69
C ALA A 500 40.30 9.09 5.51
N LEU A 501 39.82 8.55 4.40
CA LEU A 501 39.27 9.28 3.29
C LEU A 501 37.80 9.62 3.58
N ASP A 502 37.35 10.81 3.24
CA ASP A 502 35.94 11.19 3.38
C ASP A 502 35.01 10.21 2.66
N GLY A 503 33.95 9.78 3.32
CA GLY A 503 32.89 8.96 2.74
C GLY A 503 32.95 7.46 3.03
N ILE A 504 33.79 7.01 3.98
CA ILE A 504 33.82 5.63 4.46
C ILE A 504 32.86 5.48 5.66
N ASN A 505 32.04 4.44 5.64
CA ASN A 505 31.21 4.04 6.78
C ASN A 505 31.96 2.99 7.61
N ILE A 506 32.15 3.29 8.88
CA ILE A 506 32.83 2.38 9.82
C ILE A 506 31.81 1.89 10.85
N TYR A 507 31.69 0.59 10.99
CA TYR A 507 30.87 -0.11 11.97
C TYR A 507 31.78 -0.69 13.04
N ILE A 508 31.59 -0.28 14.29
CA ILE A 508 32.43 -0.68 15.41
C ILE A 508 31.68 -1.54 16.42
N THR A 509 32.37 -2.42 17.10
CA THR A 509 31.82 -3.18 18.22
C THR A 509 31.66 -2.30 19.45
N SER A 510 30.65 -2.57 20.30
CA SER A 510 30.31 -1.75 21.47
C SER A 510 31.34 -1.80 22.59
N ASP A 511 32.34 -2.69 22.53
CA ASP A 511 33.44 -2.79 23.46
C ASP A 511 34.62 -1.85 23.13
N ILE A 512 34.59 -1.21 21.96
CA ILE A 512 35.54 -0.16 21.61
C ILE A 512 35.10 1.17 22.24
N MET A 513 35.93 1.76 23.08
CA MET A 513 35.70 3.07 23.68
C MET A 513 36.27 4.17 22.78
N LEU A 514 35.37 5.03 22.25
CA LEU A 514 35.79 6.21 21.52
C LEU A 514 36.14 7.35 22.50
N SER A 515 37.19 8.11 22.21
CA SER A 515 37.48 9.37 22.89
C SER A 515 36.56 10.48 22.36
N GLN A 516 36.51 11.63 23.03
CA GLN A 516 35.69 12.78 22.57
C GLN A 516 36.16 13.37 21.23
N GLU A 517 37.36 13.06 20.79
CA GLU A 517 37.97 13.55 19.54
C GLU A 517 37.80 12.54 18.39
N GLU A 518 37.51 11.28 18.69
CA GLU A 518 37.21 10.17 17.76
C GLU A 518 35.70 10.04 17.57
#